data_d1ddbf6fcdd0672be48d848fa8545fc9
#
_entry.id   d1ddbf6fcdd0672be48d848fa8545fc9
#
_cell.length_a   1.000
_cell.length_b   1.000
_cell.length_c   1.000
_cell.angle_alpha   90.00
_cell.angle_beta   90.00
_cell.angle_gamma   90.00
#
_symmetry.space_group_name_H-M   'P 1'
#
loop_
_entity.id
_entity.type
_entity.pdbx_description
1 polymer ?
#
loop_
_entity_poly.entity_id
_entity_poly.type
_entity_poly.pdbx_seq_one_letter_code
_entity_poly.pdbx_strand_id
1 'polypeptide(L)'
;MDIEFHYYITYLIAARAGLPPPEAVTLAWASQYTDDNTFMCTVDAGRPTEYRNYISQTADILKPRLDLMRIYSLFHFLPGDPQAPGAWRKDGAMHWLTTTPGSDNANDLLAAALATGNLYRIGIAAHAFADTWAHQNFVGYANPFNAFLKEDVATAIMPNVGHADAFFAPDEVDRRWEDPRLIHGPIDNRARFLAAADDLYRKLARHWDPALPPEELSRRAASLRDDLGRCFATSSPDPTAALAASAPDPPAATPATSFDVLRPGVLDPAEVARRAQEERLSRYRALAAQVTYGGRDIPPYDPDRWMDEALHEQVHGLRDRSDFILSCLDLWPDVFTWRDRAGDAYRQTPWYRFQEAVKAHQRETWQLLANRNFLALELPAF
;
A
#
# COMPACT_ATOMS: atom_id res chain seq x y z
N MET A 1 -1.54 0.60 3.02
CA MET A 1 -1.49 -0.64 3.85
C MET A 1 -0.16 -1.34 3.59
N ASP A 2 0.22 -2.35 4.43
CA ASP A 2 1.46 -3.10 4.23
C ASP A 2 1.26 -4.38 3.37
N ILE A 3 2.35 -5.16 3.21
CA ILE A 3 2.37 -6.42 2.45
C ILE A 3 1.32 -7.43 2.93
N GLU A 4 0.90 -7.39 4.20
CA GLU A 4 -0.12 -8.30 4.71
C GLU A 4 -1.42 -8.12 3.95
N PHE A 5 -1.83 -6.85 3.72
CA PHE A 5 -3.04 -6.59 2.95
C PHE A 5 -2.79 -6.70 1.45
N HIS A 6 -1.79 -5.96 0.92
CA HIS A 6 -1.62 -5.82 -0.52
C HIS A 6 -1.26 -7.13 -1.22
N TYR A 7 -0.58 -8.05 -0.54
CA TYR A 7 -0.27 -9.35 -1.13
C TYR A 7 -1.13 -10.48 -0.57
N TYR A 8 -1.04 -10.76 0.73
CA TYR A 8 -1.65 -11.96 1.30
C TYR A 8 -3.18 -11.88 1.37
N ILE A 9 -3.72 -10.80 1.93
CA ILE A 9 -5.17 -10.63 2.05
C ILE A 9 -5.80 -10.42 0.67
N THR A 10 -5.16 -9.66 -0.22
CA THR A 10 -5.63 -9.48 -1.60
C THR A 10 -5.67 -10.80 -2.38
N TYR A 11 -4.68 -11.69 -2.19
CA TYR A 11 -4.76 -13.05 -2.74
C TYR A 11 -5.98 -13.81 -2.23
N LEU A 12 -6.19 -13.81 -0.90
CA LEU A 12 -7.34 -14.50 -0.29
C LEU A 12 -8.67 -13.96 -0.79
N ILE A 13 -8.79 -12.65 -0.94
CA ILE A 13 -9.96 -11.98 -1.50
C ILE A 13 -10.20 -12.44 -2.95
N ALA A 14 -9.17 -12.39 -3.80
CA ALA A 14 -9.25 -12.76 -5.21
C ALA A 14 -9.62 -14.23 -5.40
N ALA A 15 -8.96 -15.13 -4.69
CA ALA A 15 -9.25 -16.57 -4.71
C ALA A 15 -10.67 -16.87 -4.21
N ARG A 16 -11.10 -16.21 -3.12
CA ARG A 16 -12.46 -16.36 -2.58
C ARG A 16 -13.53 -15.82 -3.52
N ALA A 17 -13.19 -14.80 -4.31
CA ALA A 17 -14.05 -14.23 -5.34
C ALA A 17 -14.18 -15.12 -6.59
N GLY A 18 -13.37 -16.17 -6.69
CA GLY A 18 -13.46 -17.16 -7.77
C GLY A 18 -12.31 -17.17 -8.77
N LEU A 19 -11.26 -16.35 -8.56
CA LEU A 19 -10.09 -16.42 -9.44
C LEU A 19 -9.31 -17.71 -9.23
N PRO A 20 -8.84 -18.33 -10.32
CA PRO A 20 -7.85 -19.40 -10.23
C PRO A 20 -6.59 -18.95 -9.50
N PRO A 21 -5.91 -19.82 -8.73
CA PRO A 21 -4.74 -19.45 -7.95
C PRO A 21 -3.64 -18.69 -8.71
N PRO A 22 -3.25 -19.05 -9.96
CA PRO A 22 -2.24 -18.29 -10.70
C PRO A 22 -2.68 -16.85 -11.01
N GLU A 23 -3.96 -16.63 -11.29
CA GLU A 23 -4.52 -15.32 -11.55
C GLU A 23 -4.63 -14.50 -10.25
N ALA A 24 -5.06 -15.14 -9.16
CA ALA A 24 -5.10 -14.51 -7.84
C ALA A 24 -3.69 -14.07 -7.38
N VAL A 25 -2.64 -14.88 -7.65
CA VAL A 25 -1.24 -14.50 -7.41
C VAL A 25 -0.86 -13.28 -8.25
N THR A 26 -1.18 -13.26 -9.55
CA THR A 26 -0.83 -12.14 -10.43
C THR A 26 -1.49 -10.84 -9.96
N LEU A 27 -2.76 -10.89 -9.58
CA LEU A 27 -3.50 -9.73 -9.06
C LEU A 27 -2.89 -9.23 -7.74
N ALA A 28 -2.65 -10.12 -6.79
CA ALA A 28 -2.08 -9.80 -5.48
C ALA A 28 -0.64 -9.28 -5.60
N TRP A 29 0.15 -9.88 -6.50
CA TRP A 29 1.49 -9.40 -6.79
C TRP A 29 1.48 -7.98 -7.36
N ALA A 30 0.60 -7.72 -8.34
CA ALA A 30 0.45 -6.38 -8.90
C ALA A 30 -0.01 -5.35 -7.85
N SER A 31 -0.85 -5.77 -6.89
CA SER A 31 -1.25 -4.91 -5.78
C SER A 31 -0.05 -4.55 -4.91
N GLN A 32 0.74 -5.52 -4.43
CA GLN A 32 1.93 -5.24 -3.61
C GLN A 32 3.03 -4.53 -4.42
N TYR A 33 3.26 -4.93 -5.65
CA TYR A 33 4.30 -4.32 -6.48
C TYR A 33 4.04 -2.84 -6.81
N THR A 34 2.84 -2.34 -6.54
CA THR A 34 2.52 -0.91 -6.59
C THR A 34 3.35 -0.12 -5.58
N ASP A 35 3.60 -0.68 -4.39
CA ASP A 35 4.49 -0.10 -3.37
C ASP A 35 5.98 -0.25 -3.71
N ASP A 36 6.36 -1.36 -4.35
CA ASP A 36 7.77 -1.70 -4.57
C ASP A 36 8.32 -1.18 -5.91
N ASN A 37 7.47 -0.65 -6.78
CA ASN A 37 7.87 -0.11 -8.08
C ASN A 37 8.37 1.34 -7.94
N THR A 38 9.51 1.50 -7.29
CA THR A 38 10.13 2.79 -6.93
C THR A 38 11.21 3.24 -7.91
N PHE A 39 11.69 2.34 -8.78
CA PHE A 39 12.87 2.56 -9.59
C PHE A 39 12.53 2.90 -11.05
N MET A 40 12.96 4.08 -11.53
CA MET A 40 12.87 4.48 -12.95
C MET A 40 14.14 4.11 -13.71
N CYS A 41 13.98 3.41 -14.84
CA CYS A 41 15.07 3.08 -15.73
C CYS A 41 14.66 3.20 -17.19
N THR A 42 15.66 3.28 -18.06
CA THR A 42 15.51 3.13 -19.52
C THR A 42 16.15 1.81 -19.95
N VAL A 43 15.34 0.91 -20.49
CA VAL A 43 15.78 -0.38 -21.02
C VAL A 43 16.15 -0.22 -22.48
N ASP A 44 17.24 -0.86 -22.93
CA ASP A 44 17.72 -0.81 -24.33
C ASP A 44 17.88 0.61 -24.88
N ALA A 45 18.41 1.54 -24.10
CA ALA A 45 18.58 2.93 -24.50
C ALA A 45 19.27 3.06 -25.88
N GLY A 46 18.70 3.89 -26.77
CA GLY A 46 19.18 4.10 -28.13
C GLY A 46 18.91 2.96 -29.12
N ARG A 47 18.09 1.97 -28.77
CA ARG A 47 17.72 0.83 -29.64
C ARG A 47 16.24 0.91 -30.04
N PRO A 48 15.82 0.19 -31.11
CA PRO A 48 14.39 0.13 -31.50
C PRO A 48 13.47 -0.46 -30.42
N THR A 49 14.03 -1.20 -29.48
CA THR A 49 13.32 -1.81 -28.33
C THR A 49 13.43 -0.94 -27.06
N GLU A 50 13.84 0.33 -27.20
CA GLU A 50 13.93 1.24 -26.07
C GLU A 50 12.59 1.37 -25.34
N TYR A 51 12.66 1.26 -24.03
CA TYR A 51 11.48 1.37 -23.18
C TYR A 51 11.82 2.09 -21.87
N ARG A 52 11.04 3.08 -21.54
CA ARG A 52 11.09 3.76 -20.23
C ARG A 52 9.91 3.34 -19.39
N ASN A 53 10.19 2.83 -18.20
CA ASN A 53 9.14 2.47 -17.23
C ASN A 53 8.58 3.72 -16.53
N TYR A 54 7.61 3.50 -15.65
CA TYR A 54 7.09 4.53 -14.76
C TYR A 54 6.92 3.94 -13.36
N ILE A 55 7.20 4.74 -12.31
CA ILE A 55 7.08 4.32 -10.92
C ILE A 55 5.67 4.58 -10.40
N SER A 56 5.23 3.75 -9.46
CA SER A 56 3.95 3.89 -8.73
C SER A 56 4.14 4.26 -7.27
N GLN A 57 5.38 4.23 -6.77
CA GLN A 57 5.75 4.63 -5.42
C GLN A 57 7.04 5.45 -5.45
N THR A 58 7.23 6.32 -4.48
CA THR A 58 8.48 7.04 -4.27
C THR A 58 8.73 7.22 -2.78
N ALA A 59 9.94 6.95 -2.33
CA ALA A 59 10.39 7.20 -0.97
C ALA A 59 11.05 8.57 -0.80
N ASP A 60 11.09 9.41 -1.85
CA ASP A 60 11.69 10.76 -1.84
C ASP A 60 10.81 11.76 -1.08
N ILE A 61 10.51 11.44 0.18
CA ILE A 61 9.70 12.27 1.07
C ILE A 61 10.48 13.46 1.65
N LEU A 62 11.81 13.36 1.70
CA LEU A 62 12.67 14.41 2.26
C LEU A 62 12.90 15.56 1.28
N LYS A 63 12.79 15.29 -0.01
CA LYS A 63 12.87 16.28 -1.10
C LYS A 63 11.70 16.06 -2.06
N PRO A 64 10.47 16.38 -1.66
CA PRO A 64 9.32 16.13 -2.48
C PRO A 64 9.45 16.89 -3.82
N ARG A 65 9.57 16.14 -4.89
CA ARG A 65 9.60 16.68 -6.26
C ARG A 65 8.18 16.83 -6.75
N LEU A 66 7.86 18.00 -7.30
CA LEU A 66 6.51 18.29 -7.80
C LEU A 66 6.03 17.30 -8.86
N ASP A 67 6.94 16.83 -9.70
CA ASP A 67 6.65 15.82 -10.74
C ASP A 67 6.34 14.42 -10.15
N LEU A 68 6.79 14.12 -8.92
CA LEU A 68 6.53 12.85 -8.23
C LEU A 68 5.36 12.94 -7.24
N MET A 69 4.95 14.13 -6.83
CA MET A 69 3.87 14.33 -5.85
C MET A 69 2.54 13.68 -6.27
N ARG A 70 2.24 13.64 -7.56
CA ARG A 70 1.06 12.99 -8.11
C ARG A 70 1.01 11.48 -7.87
N ILE A 71 2.17 10.80 -7.70
CA ILE A 71 2.23 9.37 -7.44
C ILE A 71 1.40 9.04 -6.19
N TYR A 72 1.61 9.79 -5.11
CA TYR A 72 0.84 9.57 -3.89
C TYR A 72 -0.66 9.74 -4.10
N SER A 73 -1.09 10.83 -4.73
CA SER A 73 -2.52 11.10 -4.95
C SER A 73 -3.20 10.14 -5.92
N LEU A 74 -2.44 9.54 -6.87
CA LEU A 74 -3.01 8.66 -7.90
C LEU A 74 -2.97 7.18 -7.53
N PHE A 75 -2.02 6.76 -6.69
CA PHE A 75 -1.82 5.35 -6.35
C PHE A 75 -2.15 5.02 -4.89
N HIS A 76 -1.95 5.95 -3.93
CA HIS A 76 -2.00 5.66 -2.50
C HIS A 76 -3.01 6.52 -1.71
N PHE A 77 -3.22 7.77 -2.09
CA PHE A 77 -4.05 8.73 -1.37
C PHE A 77 -5.17 9.26 -2.26
N LEU A 78 -6.00 8.35 -2.79
CA LEU A 78 -7.11 8.75 -3.64
C LEU A 78 -8.05 9.71 -2.90
N PRO A 79 -8.28 10.92 -3.46
CA PRO A 79 -9.22 11.86 -2.87
C PRO A 79 -10.63 11.28 -2.76
N GLY A 80 -11.27 11.55 -1.64
CA GLY A 80 -12.63 11.09 -1.37
C GLY A 80 -13.59 12.24 -1.07
N ASP A 81 -14.57 11.98 -0.19
CA ASP A 81 -15.50 12.99 0.30
C ASP A 81 -14.91 13.72 1.52
N PRO A 82 -14.48 14.98 1.39
CA PRO A 82 -13.93 15.73 2.52
C PRO A 82 -14.94 16.07 3.61
N GLN A 83 -16.23 15.91 3.35
CA GLN A 83 -17.30 16.16 4.30
C GLN A 83 -17.76 14.88 5.04
N ALA A 84 -17.17 13.73 4.71
CA ALA A 84 -17.48 12.49 5.40
C ALA A 84 -17.25 12.63 6.92
N PRO A 85 -18.15 12.13 7.79
CA PRO A 85 -18.02 12.27 9.24
C PRO A 85 -16.68 11.78 9.80
N GLY A 86 -16.09 10.73 9.19
CA GLY A 86 -14.78 10.20 9.58
C GLY A 86 -13.61 11.16 9.30
N ALA A 87 -13.82 12.21 8.49
CA ALA A 87 -12.81 13.21 8.17
C ALA A 87 -12.89 14.46 9.04
N TRP A 88 -13.83 14.54 10.00
CA TRP A 88 -14.03 15.73 10.83
C TRP A 88 -12.88 15.92 11.81
N ARG A 89 -12.32 17.12 11.78
CA ARG A 89 -11.18 17.52 12.60
C ARG A 89 -11.56 18.46 13.73
N LYS A 90 -10.77 18.41 14.82
CA LYS A 90 -10.92 19.29 15.99
C LYS A 90 -10.74 20.78 15.66
N ASP A 91 -9.88 21.07 14.67
CA ASP A 91 -9.60 22.43 14.19
C ASP A 91 -10.60 22.94 13.15
N GLY A 92 -11.57 22.12 12.75
CA GLY A 92 -12.55 22.43 11.70
C GLY A 92 -11.95 22.51 10.29
N ALA A 93 -10.66 22.21 10.09
CA ALA A 93 -10.04 22.23 8.80
C ALA A 93 -10.59 21.12 7.89
N MET A 94 -10.75 21.45 6.61
CA MET A 94 -11.17 20.53 5.56
C MET A 94 -10.24 20.69 4.35
N HIS A 95 -9.96 19.58 3.68
CA HIS A 95 -9.13 19.61 2.47
C HIS A 95 -9.78 18.80 1.35
N TRP A 96 -9.93 19.41 0.15
CA TRP A 96 -10.61 18.78 -0.98
C TRP A 96 -9.99 17.47 -1.48
N LEU A 97 -8.70 17.25 -1.21
CA LEU A 97 -7.98 16.04 -1.60
C LEU A 97 -7.83 15.05 -0.43
N THR A 98 -8.60 15.21 0.64
CA THR A 98 -8.60 14.25 1.76
C THR A 98 -9.04 12.87 1.27
N THR A 99 -8.25 11.86 1.59
CA THR A 99 -8.61 10.46 1.35
C THR A 99 -9.71 10.04 2.31
N THR A 100 -10.75 9.38 1.81
CA THR A 100 -11.82 8.77 2.62
C THR A 100 -12.15 7.36 2.13
N PRO A 101 -12.51 6.43 3.04
CA PRO A 101 -12.71 5.02 2.71
C PRO A 101 -13.76 4.79 1.65
N GLY A 102 -13.44 3.95 0.66
CA GLY A 102 -14.40 3.49 -0.35
C GLY A 102 -15.12 4.61 -1.08
N SER A 103 -14.44 5.74 -1.33
CA SER A 103 -15.01 6.91 -2.00
C SER A 103 -15.51 6.58 -3.42
N ASP A 104 -16.34 7.47 -3.97
CA ASP A 104 -16.81 7.33 -5.35
C ASP A 104 -15.65 7.29 -6.35
N ASN A 105 -14.58 8.07 -6.10
CA ASN A 105 -13.38 8.01 -6.92
C ASN A 105 -12.73 6.64 -6.90
N ALA A 106 -12.58 6.04 -5.72
CA ALA A 106 -12.00 4.71 -5.56
C ALA A 106 -12.88 3.62 -6.19
N ASN A 107 -14.20 3.74 -6.02
CA ASN A 107 -15.17 2.82 -6.61
C ASN A 107 -15.14 2.85 -8.13
N ASP A 108 -15.17 4.03 -8.73
CA ASP A 108 -15.18 4.17 -10.18
C ASP A 108 -13.86 3.75 -10.81
N LEU A 109 -12.73 4.05 -10.15
CA LEU A 109 -11.42 3.61 -10.60
C LEU A 109 -11.29 2.09 -10.59
N LEU A 110 -11.74 1.44 -9.51
CA LEU A 110 -11.75 -0.02 -9.43
C LEU A 110 -12.69 -0.63 -10.47
N ALA A 111 -13.89 -0.07 -10.67
CA ALA A 111 -14.84 -0.52 -11.69
C ALA A 111 -14.26 -0.39 -13.10
N ALA A 112 -13.59 0.72 -13.41
CA ALA A 112 -12.91 0.91 -14.70
C ALA A 112 -11.79 -0.11 -14.91
N ALA A 113 -10.99 -0.39 -13.88
CA ALA A 113 -9.95 -1.41 -13.94
C ALA A 113 -10.53 -2.82 -14.16
N LEU A 114 -11.60 -3.18 -13.43
CA LEU A 114 -12.30 -4.45 -13.58
C LEU A 114 -12.83 -4.63 -15.02
N ALA A 115 -13.39 -3.58 -15.62
CA ALA A 115 -13.89 -3.60 -16.99
C ALA A 115 -12.82 -3.94 -18.05
N THR A 116 -11.52 -3.72 -17.73
CA THR A 116 -10.42 -4.06 -18.64
C THR A 116 -10.12 -5.56 -18.70
N GLY A 117 -10.50 -6.33 -17.70
CA GLY A 117 -10.07 -7.73 -17.52
C GLY A 117 -8.56 -7.92 -17.30
N ASN A 118 -7.79 -6.85 -17.19
CA ASN A 118 -6.34 -6.90 -17.03
C ASN A 118 -5.97 -7.02 -15.54
N LEU A 119 -5.46 -8.17 -15.12
CA LEU A 119 -5.15 -8.47 -13.72
C LEU A 119 -4.15 -7.49 -13.10
N TYR A 120 -3.18 -6.99 -13.86
CA TYR A 120 -2.23 -5.99 -13.39
C TYR A 120 -2.92 -4.66 -13.08
N ARG A 121 -3.84 -4.23 -13.98
CA ARG A 121 -4.65 -3.03 -13.76
C ARG A 121 -5.57 -3.17 -12.54
N ILE A 122 -6.20 -4.34 -12.42
CA ILE A 122 -7.10 -4.65 -11.30
C ILE A 122 -6.31 -4.67 -9.99
N GLY A 123 -5.11 -5.26 -9.98
CA GLY A 123 -4.24 -5.29 -8.80
C GLY A 123 -3.83 -3.88 -8.33
N ILE A 124 -3.39 -3.02 -9.25
CA ILE A 124 -3.05 -1.61 -8.94
C ILE A 124 -4.29 -0.85 -8.42
N ALA A 125 -5.45 -1.02 -9.04
CA ALA A 125 -6.67 -0.36 -8.58
C ALA A 125 -7.17 -0.91 -7.23
N ALA A 126 -7.00 -2.21 -6.98
CA ALA A 126 -7.31 -2.83 -5.68
C ALA A 126 -6.38 -2.31 -4.56
N HIS A 127 -5.09 -2.08 -4.87
CA HIS A 127 -4.16 -1.42 -3.98
C HIS A 127 -4.66 -0.02 -3.59
N ALA A 128 -4.85 0.86 -4.59
CA ALA A 128 -5.31 2.22 -4.36
C ALA A 128 -6.67 2.28 -3.66
N PHE A 129 -7.56 1.33 -3.95
CA PHE A 129 -8.85 1.18 -3.27
C PHE A 129 -8.67 0.84 -1.80
N ALA A 130 -7.86 -0.17 -1.47
CA ALA A 130 -7.62 -0.60 -0.10
C ALA A 130 -6.95 0.49 0.73
N ASP A 131 -6.01 1.21 0.15
CA ASP A 131 -5.30 2.33 0.79
C ASP A 131 -6.23 3.44 1.25
N THR A 132 -7.41 3.58 0.67
CA THR A 132 -8.38 4.58 1.15
C THR A 132 -8.83 4.34 2.59
N TRP A 133 -8.74 3.11 3.13
CA TRP A 133 -9.02 2.81 4.55
C TRP A 133 -7.83 3.09 5.46
N ALA A 134 -6.61 2.79 5.03
CA ALA A 134 -5.41 3.07 5.83
C ALA A 134 -5.12 4.57 5.86
N HIS A 135 -5.10 5.21 4.70
CA HIS A 135 -4.66 6.58 4.49
C HIS A 135 -5.78 7.63 4.67
N GLN A 136 -6.93 7.22 5.22
CA GLN A 136 -8.03 8.16 5.46
C GLN A 136 -7.56 9.34 6.34
N ASN A 137 -8.05 10.55 6.02
CA ASN A 137 -7.75 11.81 6.67
C ASN A 137 -6.35 12.40 6.37
N PHE A 138 -5.68 11.88 5.36
CA PHE A 138 -4.45 12.43 4.83
C PHE A 138 -4.63 12.85 3.36
N VAL A 139 -3.73 13.71 2.88
CA VAL A 139 -3.63 14.10 1.47
C VAL A 139 -2.30 13.66 0.89
N GLY A 140 -2.29 13.24 -0.38
CA GLY A 140 -1.16 12.60 -1.05
C GLY A 140 -0.04 13.55 -1.49
N TYR A 141 0.22 14.66 -0.77
CA TYR A 141 1.33 15.56 -1.06
C TYR A 141 1.75 16.35 0.18
N ALA A 142 2.87 17.08 0.10
CA ALA A 142 3.37 17.88 1.20
C ALA A 142 2.42 19.04 1.50
N ASN A 143 1.70 18.95 2.61
CA ASN A 143 0.71 19.92 3.02
C ASN A 143 0.61 20.03 4.54
N PRO A 144 0.54 21.23 5.12
CA PRO A 144 0.32 21.42 6.56
C PRO A 144 -0.93 20.72 7.11
N PHE A 145 -1.91 20.40 6.26
CA PHE A 145 -3.08 19.62 6.62
C PHE A 145 -2.71 18.24 7.18
N ASN A 146 -1.61 17.64 6.74
CA ASN A 146 -1.13 16.34 7.21
C ASN A 146 -0.42 16.41 8.57
N ALA A 147 0.01 17.60 8.99
CA ALA A 147 0.85 17.77 10.17
C ALA A 147 0.12 17.39 11.46
N PHE A 148 0.81 16.59 12.30
CA PHE A 148 0.48 16.44 13.71
C PHE A 148 1.07 17.60 14.51
N LEU A 149 0.54 17.87 15.70
CA LEU A 149 1.18 18.76 16.65
C LEU A 149 2.51 18.13 17.08
N LYS A 150 3.62 18.80 16.77
CA LYS A 150 4.96 18.25 16.98
C LYS A 150 5.51 18.79 18.27
N GLU A 151 5.68 17.91 19.26
CA GLU A 151 6.22 18.27 20.59
C GLU A 151 7.73 18.02 20.68
N ASP A 152 8.33 17.25 19.76
CA ASP A 152 9.74 16.93 19.73
C ASP A 152 10.43 17.27 18.39
N VAL A 153 11.78 17.32 18.43
CA VAL A 153 12.60 17.69 17.27
C VAL A 153 12.52 16.63 16.16
N ALA A 154 12.37 15.35 16.52
CA ALA A 154 12.34 14.27 15.54
C ALA A 154 11.09 14.37 14.65
N THR A 155 9.93 14.58 15.26
CA THR A 155 8.68 14.79 14.51
C THR A 155 8.65 16.16 13.81
N ALA A 156 9.34 17.17 14.34
CA ALA A 156 9.38 18.51 13.73
C ALA A 156 10.10 18.56 12.37
N ILE A 157 11.00 17.62 12.08
CA ILE A 157 11.72 17.54 10.80
C ILE A 157 11.05 16.61 9.78
N MET A 158 10.01 15.87 10.17
CA MET A 158 9.28 15.01 9.23
C MET A 158 8.53 15.87 8.22
N PRO A 159 8.61 15.54 6.92
CA PRO A 159 7.85 16.22 5.89
C PRO A 159 6.36 15.90 6.08
N ASN A 160 5.49 16.91 5.88
CA ASN A 160 4.05 16.73 5.97
C ASN A 160 3.49 16.11 4.68
N VAL A 161 4.00 14.93 4.29
CA VAL A 161 3.57 14.18 3.09
C VAL A 161 2.78 12.96 3.53
N GLY A 162 1.55 12.83 3.06
CA GLY A 162 0.71 11.69 3.44
C GLY A 162 0.65 11.50 4.95
N HIS A 163 0.86 10.29 5.41
CA HIS A 163 0.87 9.94 6.83
C HIS A 163 2.28 9.90 7.47
N ALA A 164 3.25 10.60 6.92
CA ALA A 164 4.63 10.56 7.42
C ALA A 164 4.74 10.84 8.93
N ASP A 165 3.91 11.74 9.48
CA ASP A 165 3.88 12.05 10.90
C ASP A 165 3.29 10.92 11.77
N ALA A 166 2.51 10.02 11.17
CA ALA A 166 1.97 8.82 11.82
C ALA A 166 2.89 7.58 11.62
N PHE A 167 4.02 7.73 10.90
CA PHE A 167 4.92 6.66 10.53
C PHE A 167 4.18 5.48 9.87
N PHE A 168 4.41 4.26 10.34
CA PHE A 168 3.77 3.03 9.85
C PHE A 168 2.43 2.72 10.53
N ALA A 169 2.00 3.54 11.50
CA ALA A 169 0.79 3.25 12.26
C ALA A 169 -0.46 3.01 11.40
N PRO A 170 -0.71 3.74 10.29
CA PRO A 170 -1.86 3.49 9.43
C PRO A 170 -1.82 2.15 8.67
N ASP A 171 -0.63 1.58 8.43
CA ASP A 171 -0.41 0.47 7.51
C ASP A 171 -0.34 -0.89 8.19
N GLU A 172 -0.06 -0.93 9.49
CA GLU A 172 0.06 -2.17 10.27
C GLU A 172 -1.30 -2.67 10.76
N VAL A 173 -1.66 -3.92 10.41
CA VAL A 173 -3.01 -4.49 10.65
C VAL A 173 -3.44 -4.55 12.11
N ASP A 174 -2.52 -4.76 13.03
CA ASP A 174 -2.80 -4.92 14.47
C ASP A 174 -2.64 -3.63 15.29
N ARG A 175 -2.33 -2.53 14.62
CA ARG A 175 -2.10 -1.25 15.28
C ARG A 175 -3.41 -0.60 15.77
N ARG A 176 -3.37 -0.15 17.02
CA ARG A 176 -4.32 0.84 17.55
C ARG A 176 -3.54 2.12 17.81
N TRP A 177 -4.04 3.24 17.30
CA TRP A 177 -3.36 4.51 17.38
C TRP A 177 -4.33 5.68 17.40
N GLU A 178 -3.86 6.87 17.69
CA GLU A 178 -4.65 8.09 17.69
C GLU A 178 -4.15 9.07 16.64
N ASP A 179 -5.06 9.62 15.87
CA ASP A 179 -4.80 10.81 15.08
C ASP A 179 -5.21 12.02 15.91
N PRO A 180 -4.25 12.84 16.39
CA PRO A 180 -4.54 13.96 17.30
C PRO A 180 -5.40 15.03 16.65
N ARG A 181 -5.51 15.07 15.32
CA ARG A 181 -6.29 16.04 14.55
C ARG A 181 -7.79 15.72 14.57
N LEU A 182 -8.18 14.45 14.71
CA LEU A 182 -9.54 14.01 14.51
C LEU A 182 -10.40 14.18 15.78
N ILE A 183 -11.72 14.43 15.57
CA ILE A 183 -12.70 14.48 16.64
C ILE A 183 -12.93 13.08 17.23
N HIS A 184 -12.90 12.06 16.39
CA HIS A 184 -13.12 10.68 16.77
C HIS A 184 -11.87 10.08 17.42
N GLY A 185 -12.10 9.25 18.45
CA GLY A 185 -11.06 8.65 19.28
C GLY A 185 -10.20 7.59 18.56
N PRO A 186 -9.62 6.65 19.32
CA PRO A 186 -8.57 5.79 18.80
C PRO A 186 -9.01 4.99 17.58
N ILE A 187 -8.07 4.86 16.66
CA ILE A 187 -8.23 4.14 15.40
C ILE A 187 -7.84 2.69 15.63
N ASP A 188 -8.68 1.77 15.17
CA ASP A 188 -8.44 0.32 15.15
C ASP A 188 -8.25 -0.14 13.71
N ASN A 189 -7.02 -0.45 13.35
CA ASN A 189 -6.70 -0.89 11.98
C ASN A 189 -7.31 -2.26 11.65
N ARG A 190 -7.50 -3.14 12.64
CA ARG A 190 -8.19 -4.43 12.37
C ARG A 190 -9.58 -4.19 11.81
N ALA A 191 -10.32 -3.26 12.39
CA ALA A 191 -11.66 -2.90 11.90
C ALA A 191 -11.59 -2.29 10.49
N ARG A 192 -10.60 -1.41 10.23
CA ARG A 192 -10.39 -0.79 8.91
C ARG A 192 -10.04 -1.84 7.84
N PHE A 193 -9.11 -2.73 8.13
CA PHE A 193 -8.66 -3.78 7.22
C PHE A 193 -9.78 -4.78 6.90
N LEU A 194 -10.58 -5.17 7.90
CA LEU A 194 -11.74 -6.03 7.68
C LEU A 194 -12.81 -5.35 6.83
N ALA A 195 -13.03 -4.04 7.00
CA ALA A 195 -13.97 -3.28 6.18
C ALA A 195 -13.48 -3.16 4.73
N ALA A 196 -12.19 -2.87 4.53
CA ALA A 196 -11.57 -2.84 3.21
C ALA A 196 -11.68 -4.21 2.50
N ALA A 197 -11.40 -5.29 3.22
CA ALA A 197 -11.46 -6.64 2.67
C ALA A 197 -12.90 -7.05 2.30
N ASP A 198 -13.90 -6.73 3.12
CA ASP A 198 -15.31 -7.01 2.84
C ASP A 198 -15.77 -6.28 1.57
N ASP A 199 -15.47 -4.98 1.46
CA ASP A 199 -15.91 -4.19 0.33
C ASP A 199 -15.20 -4.58 -0.97
N LEU A 200 -13.87 -4.75 -0.94
CA LEU A 200 -13.11 -5.23 -2.09
C LEU A 200 -13.60 -6.61 -2.55
N TYR A 201 -13.82 -7.55 -1.62
CA TYR A 201 -14.34 -8.87 -1.92
C TYR A 201 -15.68 -8.80 -2.66
N ARG A 202 -16.63 -8.00 -2.17
CA ARG A 202 -17.95 -7.88 -2.78
C ARG A 202 -17.90 -7.37 -4.21
N LYS A 203 -16.98 -6.45 -4.50
CA LYS A 203 -16.78 -5.90 -5.85
C LYS A 203 -16.16 -6.95 -6.78
N LEU A 204 -15.12 -7.62 -6.34
CA LEU A 204 -14.47 -8.68 -7.11
C LEU A 204 -15.43 -9.86 -7.35
N ALA A 205 -16.12 -10.33 -6.32
CA ALA A 205 -17.06 -11.46 -6.44
C ALA A 205 -18.21 -11.17 -7.41
N ARG A 206 -18.77 -9.95 -7.38
CA ARG A 206 -19.83 -9.55 -8.32
C ARG A 206 -19.32 -9.42 -9.76
N HIS A 207 -18.06 -9.04 -9.94
CA HIS A 207 -17.45 -8.95 -11.26
C HIS A 207 -17.28 -10.32 -11.91
N TRP A 208 -16.73 -11.30 -11.17
CA TRP A 208 -16.47 -12.64 -11.71
C TRP A 208 -17.67 -13.58 -11.67
N ASP A 209 -18.61 -13.34 -10.75
CA ASP A 209 -19.89 -14.06 -10.70
C ASP A 209 -21.06 -13.07 -10.54
N PRO A 210 -21.50 -12.43 -11.65
CA PRO A 210 -22.62 -11.49 -11.62
C PRO A 210 -23.96 -12.14 -11.23
N ALA A 211 -24.06 -13.47 -11.38
CA ALA A 211 -25.24 -14.24 -11.02
C ALA A 211 -25.26 -14.67 -9.52
N LEU A 212 -24.20 -14.37 -8.77
CA LEU A 212 -24.11 -14.74 -7.35
C LEU A 212 -25.24 -14.07 -6.54
N PRO A 213 -26.12 -14.88 -5.90
CA PRO A 213 -27.24 -14.32 -5.14
C PRO A 213 -26.76 -13.37 -4.02
N PRO A 214 -27.46 -12.25 -3.76
CA PRO A 214 -27.06 -11.28 -2.71
C PRO A 214 -26.89 -11.90 -1.32
N GLU A 215 -27.72 -12.88 -0.96
CA GLU A 215 -27.63 -13.59 0.33
C GLU A 215 -26.37 -14.43 0.40
N GLU A 216 -26.03 -15.13 -0.69
CA GLU A 216 -24.83 -15.94 -0.78
C GLU A 216 -23.56 -15.08 -0.77
N LEU A 217 -23.57 -13.96 -1.50
CA LEU A 217 -22.50 -12.97 -1.46
C LEU A 217 -22.26 -12.48 -0.02
N SER A 218 -23.34 -12.12 0.68
CA SER A 218 -23.27 -11.65 2.06
C SER A 218 -22.75 -12.73 3.01
N ARG A 219 -23.19 -13.97 2.83
CA ARG A 219 -22.70 -15.11 3.62
C ARG A 219 -21.21 -15.37 3.40
N ARG A 220 -20.75 -15.35 2.14
CA ARG A 220 -19.33 -15.54 1.80
C ARG A 220 -18.46 -14.38 2.31
N ALA A 221 -18.96 -13.15 2.23
CA ALA A 221 -18.27 -11.97 2.76
C ALA A 221 -18.12 -12.05 4.29
N ALA A 222 -19.19 -12.43 5.00
CA ALA A 222 -19.12 -12.63 6.45
C ALA A 222 -18.11 -13.72 6.83
N SER A 223 -18.12 -14.86 6.12
CA SER A 223 -17.14 -15.92 6.33
C SER A 223 -15.70 -15.44 6.12
N LEU A 224 -15.44 -14.66 5.06
CA LEU A 224 -14.11 -14.08 4.82
C LEU A 224 -13.67 -13.17 5.97
N ARG A 225 -14.57 -12.29 6.45
CA ARG A 225 -14.28 -11.41 7.59
C ARG A 225 -13.94 -12.19 8.86
N ASP A 226 -14.68 -13.27 9.14
CA ASP A 226 -14.44 -14.13 10.30
C ASP A 226 -13.10 -14.85 10.17
N ASP A 227 -12.76 -15.35 8.97
CA ASP A 227 -11.50 -16.01 8.68
C ASP A 227 -10.32 -15.06 8.86
N LEU A 228 -10.39 -13.84 8.28
CA LEU A 228 -9.37 -12.81 8.44
C LEU A 228 -9.27 -12.33 9.89
N GLY A 229 -10.40 -12.14 10.58
CA GLY A 229 -10.43 -11.76 12.00
C GLY A 229 -9.68 -12.76 12.88
N ARG A 230 -9.78 -14.07 12.57
CA ARG A 230 -8.98 -15.10 13.24
C ARG A 230 -7.49 -15.03 12.89
N CYS A 231 -7.16 -14.66 11.65
CA CYS A 231 -5.76 -14.46 11.25
C CYS A 231 -5.12 -13.27 11.95
N PHE A 232 -5.86 -12.19 12.20
CA PHE A 232 -5.36 -10.99 12.88
C PHE A 232 -5.09 -11.20 14.38
N ALA A 233 -5.74 -12.18 15.01
CA ALA A 233 -5.49 -12.50 16.41
C ALA A 233 -4.11 -13.17 16.54
N THR A 234 -3.16 -12.53 17.22
CA THR A 234 -1.85 -13.10 17.53
C THR A 234 -1.79 -13.61 18.96
N SER A 235 -0.94 -14.58 19.22
CA SER A 235 -0.63 -15.05 20.59
C SER A 235 0.35 -14.13 21.31
N SER A 236 1.01 -13.22 20.61
CA SER A 236 1.90 -12.23 21.20
C SER A 236 1.10 -11.13 21.92
N PRO A 237 1.53 -10.66 23.09
CA PRO A 237 0.91 -9.53 23.75
C PRO A 237 0.97 -8.30 22.83
N ASP A 238 -0.10 -7.50 22.86
CA ASP A 238 -0.16 -6.21 22.15
C ASP A 238 1.11 -5.40 22.46
N PRO A 239 1.92 -5.02 21.43
CA PRO A 239 3.13 -4.24 21.66
C PRO A 239 2.86 -2.92 22.37
N THR A 240 1.70 -2.33 22.19
CA THR A 240 1.27 -1.09 22.87
C THR A 240 0.91 -1.35 24.31
N ALA A 241 0.32 -2.50 24.64
CA ALA A 241 0.06 -2.93 26.02
C ALA A 241 1.37 -3.27 26.75
N ALA A 242 2.35 -3.85 26.05
CA ALA A 242 3.66 -4.12 26.61
C ALA A 242 4.45 -2.83 26.93
N LEU A 243 4.36 -1.79 26.08
CA LEU A 243 4.93 -0.47 26.36
C LEU A 243 4.21 0.22 27.53
N ALA A 244 2.89 0.16 27.60
CA ALA A 244 2.12 0.75 28.68
C ALA A 244 2.33 0.03 30.03
N ALA A 245 2.54 -1.28 30.01
CA ALA A 245 2.85 -2.08 31.20
C ALA A 245 4.29 -1.90 31.70
N SER A 246 5.19 -1.41 30.86
CA SER A 246 6.61 -1.15 31.19
C SER A 246 6.89 0.32 31.57
N ALA A 247 5.87 1.19 31.53
CA ALA A 247 6.06 2.55 32.06
C ALA A 247 6.21 2.49 33.59
N PRO A 248 7.38 2.81 34.16
CA PRO A 248 7.49 2.95 35.59
C PRO A 248 6.72 4.20 36.02
N ASP A 249 6.15 4.15 37.24
CA ASP A 249 5.70 5.37 37.94
C ASP A 249 6.77 6.43 37.81
N PRO A 250 6.45 7.71 37.56
CA PRO A 250 7.42 8.73 37.29
C PRO A 250 8.35 8.91 38.51
N PRO A 251 9.62 8.55 38.43
CA PRO A 251 10.58 8.90 39.48
C PRO A 251 10.95 10.36 39.31
N ALA A 252 11.10 11.03 40.43
CA ALA A 252 11.66 12.36 40.52
C ALA A 252 12.96 12.47 39.69
N ALA A 253 13.05 13.55 38.93
CA ALA A 253 14.07 13.88 37.93
C ALA A 253 15.52 13.43 38.29
N THR A 254 16.00 12.46 37.53
CA THR A 254 17.46 12.26 37.30
C THR A 254 17.62 12.06 35.78
N PRO A 255 18.64 12.70 35.13
CA PRO A 255 18.82 12.57 33.69
C PRO A 255 19.27 11.13 33.36
N ALA A 256 18.45 10.43 32.56
CA ALA A 256 18.73 9.10 32.08
C ALA A 256 19.94 9.14 31.12
N THR A 257 21.00 8.47 31.46
CA THR A 257 22.12 8.16 30.56
C THR A 257 21.69 7.03 29.62
N SER A 258 22.00 7.15 28.36
CA SER A 258 21.54 6.35 27.20
C SER A 258 22.06 4.89 27.15
N PHE A 259 22.26 4.21 28.28
CA PHE A 259 22.83 2.86 28.34
C PHE A 259 21.96 1.78 29.03
N ASP A 260 20.72 2.07 29.40
CA ASP A 260 19.85 1.13 30.12
C ASP A 260 18.94 0.25 29.22
N VAL A 261 19.30 0.02 27.95
CA VAL A 261 18.45 -0.71 26.98
C VAL A 261 18.63 -2.24 27.04
N LEU A 262 19.50 -2.78 27.85
CA LEU A 262 19.74 -4.23 27.93
C LEU A 262 19.34 -4.82 29.29
N ARG A 263 18.02 -4.87 29.58
CA ARG A 263 17.52 -5.81 30.59
C ARG A 263 17.40 -7.20 29.97
N PRO A 264 18.11 -8.23 30.46
CA PRO A 264 17.93 -9.60 30.00
C PRO A 264 16.48 -10.03 30.25
N GLY A 265 15.75 -10.39 29.17
CA GLY A 265 14.37 -10.91 29.24
C GLY A 265 13.28 -10.00 28.70
N VAL A 266 13.55 -8.75 28.32
CA VAL A 266 12.60 -7.89 27.59
C VAL A 266 12.88 -8.06 26.10
N LEU A 267 11.93 -8.61 25.35
CA LEU A 267 12.03 -8.72 23.89
C LEU A 267 12.01 -7.31 23.29
N ASP A 268 12.88 -7.08 22.30
CA ASP A 268 12.85 -5.87 21.47
C ASP A 268 11.45 -5.70 20.87
N PRO A 269 10.77 -4.54 21.02
CA PRO A 269 9.47 -4.30 20.45
C PRO A 269 9.40 -4.58 18.93
N ALA A 270 10.48 -4.29 18.20
CA ALA A 270 10.58 -4.59 16.76
C ALA A 270 10.57 -6.11 16.51
N GLU A 271 11.26 -6.88 17.34
CA GLU A 271 11.28 -8.35 17.25
C GLU A 271 9.90 -8.95 17.59
N VAL A 272 9.18 -8.38 18.57
CA VAL A 272 7.81 -8.80 18.91
C VAL A 272 6.88 -8.53 17.73
N ALA A 273 6.93 -7.34 17.13
CA ALA A 273 6.14 -6.98 15.95
C ALA A 273 6.43 -7.90 14.76
N ARG A 274 7.71 -8.17 14.48
CA ARG A 274 8.14 -9.09 13.41
C ARG A 274 7.60 -10.50 13.61
N ARG A 275 7.68 -11.06 14.82
CA ARG A 275 7.14 -12.38 15.14
C ARG A 275 5.62 -12.44 15.01
N ALA A 276 4.93 -11.40 15.46
CA ALA A 276 3.48 -11.29 15.30
C ALA A 276 3.08 -11.28 13.82
N GLN A 277 3.80 -10.54 12.99
CA GLN A 277 3.60 -10.53 11.55
C GLN A 277 3.85 -11.91 10.93
N GLU A 278 4.97 -12.57 11.24
CA GLU A 278 5.28 -13.92 10.74
C GLU A 278 4.19 -14.94 11.11
N GLU A 279 3.65 -14.85 12.33
CA GLU A 279 2.52 -15.69 12.77
C GLU A 279 1.28 -15.44 11.91
N ARG A 280 0.94 -14.19 11.63
CA ARG A 280 -0.18 -13.83 10.74
C ARG A 280 0.04 -14.32 9.32
N LEU A 281 1.24 -14.13 8.74
CA LEU A 281 1.59 -14.63 7.41
C LEU A 281 1.43 -16.16 7.31
N SER A 282 1.84 -16.90 8.34
CA SER A 282 1.62 -18.36 8.41
C SER A 282 0.13 -18.72 8.38
N ARG A 283 -0.71 -17.96 9.07
CA ARG A 283 -2.17 -18.17 9.09
C ARG A 283 -2.82 -17.86 7.76
N TYR A 284 -2.40 -16.78 7.05
CA TYR A 284 -2.89 -16.49 5.69
C TYR A 284 -2.56 -17.61 4.72
N ARG A 285 -1.35 -18.18 4.79
CA ARG A 285 -0.95 -19.33 3.98
C ARG A 285 -1.78 -20.57 4.30
N ALA A 286 -1.98 -20.87 5.58
CA ALA A 286 -2.83 -21.98 6.01
C ALA A 286 -4.28 -21.81 5.54
N LEU A 287 -4.78 -20.59 5.52
CA LEU A 287 -6.11 -20.26 4.98
C LEU A 287 -6.17 -20.48 3.47
N ALA A 288 -5.16 -20.04 2.72
CA ALA A 288 -5.06 -20.20 1.28
C ALA A 288 -5.02 -21.68 0.83
N ALA A 289 -4.44 -22.55 1.65
CA ALA A 289 -4.40 -23.99 1.41
C ALA A 289 -5.79 -24.66 1.47
N GLN A 290 -6.81 -24.00 2.01
CA GLN A 290 -8.17 -24.50 2.02
C GLN A 290 -8.81 -24.38 0.61
N VAL A 291 -9.65 -25.33 0.25
CA VAL A 291 -10.32 -25.38 -1.07
C VAL A 291 -11.11 -24.11 -1.38
N THR A 292 -11.71 -23.50 -0.36
CA THR A 292 -12.47 -22.24 -0.47
C THR A 292 -11.63 -21.03 -0.86
N TYR A 293 -10.29 -21.13 -0.76
CA TYR A 293 -9.30 -20.10 -1.11
C TYR A 293 -8.30 -20.58 -2.17
N GLY A 294 -8.72 -21.54 -3.02
CA GLY A 294 -7.93 -22.04 -4.11
C GLY A 294 -7.15 -23.34 -3.83
N GLY A 295 -7.03 -23.78 -2.57
CA GLY A 295 -6.42 -25.05 -2.20
C GLY A 295 -4.90 -25.12 -2.44
N ARG A 296 -4.22 -23.97 -2.47
CA ARG A 296 -2.77 -23.87 -2.70
C ARG A 296 -2.14 -22.84 -1.77
N ASP A 297 -0.88 -23.08 -1.41
CA ASP A 297 -0.09 -22.10 -0.66
C ASP A 297 0.13 -20.82 -1.49
N ILE A 298 0.22 -19.69 -0.80
CA ILE A 298 0.61 -18.40 -1.41
C ILE A 298 2.12 -18.43 -1.62
N PRO A 299 2.62 -18.26 -2.85
CA PRO A 299 4.06 -18.22 -3.08
C PRO A 299 4.70 -17.05 -2.32
N PRO A 300 5.96 -17.18 -1.89
CA PRO A 300 6.68 -16.07 -1.31
C PRO A 300 6.72 -14.88 -2.26
N TYR A 301 6.50 -13.69 -1.71
CA TYR A 301 6.65 -12.46 -2.47
C TYR A 301 8.14 -12.09 -2.56
N ASP A 302 8.56 -11.68 -3.75
CA ASP A 302 9.92 -11.23 -4.05
C ASP A 302 9.82 -9.97 -4.93
N PRO A 303 10.12 -8.78 -4.40
CA PRO A 303 9.95 -7.52 -5.13
C PRO A 303 10.79 -7.43 -6.40
N ASP A 304 11.94 -8.11 -6.47
CA ASP A 304 12.86 -8.03 -7.61
C ASP A 304 12.49 -9.00 -8.73
N ARG A 305 11.72 -10.04 -8.44
CA ARG A 305 11.47 -11.17 -9.33
C ARG A 305 11.00 -10.76 -10.72
N TRP A 306 9.98 -9.90 -10.82
CA TRP A 306 9.43 -9.54 -12.12
C TRP A 306 10.42 -8.74 -12.96
N MET A 307 11.20 -7.87 -12.32
CA MET A 307 12.26 -7.11 -12.98
C MET A 307 13.39 -8.03 -13.41
N ASP A 308 13.85 -8.93 -12.57
CA ASP A 308 14.89 -9.90 -12.85
C ASP A 308 14.51 -10.88 -13.96
N GLU A 309 13.26 -11.33 -14.02
CA GLU A 309 12.77 -12.18 -15.12
C GLU A 309 12.74 -11.45 -16.47
N ALA A 310 12.54 -10.13 -16.48
CA ALA A 310 12.40 -9.33 -17.71
C ALA A 310 13.71 -8.73 -18.18
N LEU A 311 14.57 -8.27 -17.27
CA LEU A 311 15.73 -7.45 -17.54
C LEU A 311 17.03 -8.16 -17.20
N HIS A 312 18.07 -7.77 -17.96
CA HIS A 312 19.45 -8.06 -17.64
C HIS A 312 20.16 -6.74 -17.35
N GLU A 313 20.69 -6.62 -16.14
CA GLU A 313 21.53 -5.50 -15.76
C GLU A 313 22.93 -5.70 -16.31
N GLN A 314 23.34 -4.87 -17.27
CA GLN A 314 24.66 -4.94 -17.89
C GLN A 314 25.72 -4.15 -17.13
N VAL A 315 25.30 -3.05 -16.51
CA VAL A 315 26.15 -2.18 -15.71
C VAL A 315 25.39 -1.84 -14.44
N HIS A 316 25.99 -2.18 -13.31
CA HIS A 316 25.50 -1.74 -12.01
C HIS A 316 26.02 -0.33 -11.75
N GLY A 317 25.13 0.65 -11.77
CA GLY A 317 25.45 2.03 -11.51
C GLY A 317 25.74 2.31 -10.03
N LEU A 318 26.32 3.48 -9.75
CA LEU A 318 26.43 3.99 -8.40
C LEU A 318 25.17 4.82 -8.08
N ARG A 319 24.05 4.13 -7.93
CA ARG A 319 22.78 4.71 -7.50
C ARG A 319 22.29 4.00 -6.28
N ASP A 320 21.84 4.75 -5.27
CA ASP A 320 21.12 4.16 -4.15
C ASP A 320 19.71 3.79 -4.62
N ARG A 321 19.46 2.48 -4.71
CA ARG A 321 18.13 1.93 -5.05
C ARG A 321 17.16 1.95 -3.86
N SER A 322 17.66 2.20 -2.64
CA SER A 322 16.82 2.31 -1.44
C SER A 322 15.97 3.56 -1.40
N ASP A 323 16.18 4.49 -2.31
CA ASP A 323 15.47 5.78 -2.51
C ASP A 323 15.43 6.72 -1.28
N PHE A 324 16.02 6.34 -0.15
CA PHE A 324 15.71 7.02 1.10
C PHE A 324 16.59 8.24 1.43
N ILE A 325 17.87 8.24 1.13
CA ILE A 325 18.76 9.36 1.54
C ILE A 325 19.77 9.76 0.45
N LEU A 326 20.17 8.85 -0.42
CA LEU A 326 21.27 9.03 -1.37
C LEU A 326 20.80 9.03 -2.84
N SER A 327 19.49 9.10 -3.11
CA SER A 327 18.93 9.18 -4.46
C SER A 327 19.48 10.35 -5.29
N CYS A 328 20.12 11.31 -4.62
CA CYS A 328 20.81 12.43 -5.27
C CYS A 328 22.25 12.09 -5.78
N LEU A 329 22.78 10.91 -5.44
CA LEU A 329 24.10 10.44 -5.89
C LEU A 329 23.97 9.53 -7.12
N ASP A 330 23.35 10.02 -8.18
CA ASP A 330 23.31 9.36 -9.48
C ASP A 330 24.62 9.65 -10.23
N LEU A 331 25.72 9.00 -9.81
CA LEU A 331 27.04 9.23 -10.39
C LEU A 331 27.27 8.43 -11.66
N TRP A 332 26.71 7.21 -11.75
CA TRP A 332 26.76 6.36 -12.94
C TRP A 332 25.40 5.66 -13.11
N PRO A 333 24.73 5.83 -14.27
CA PRO A 333 23.45 5.19 -14.52
C PRO A 333 23.59 3.68 -14.65
N ASP A 334 22.59 2.95 -14.13
CA ASP A 334 22.41 1.54 -14.44
C ASP A 334 22.10 1.35 -15.93
N VAL A 335 22.61 0.28 -16.51
CA VAL A 335 22.34 -0.07 -17.91
C VAL A 335 21.56 -1.37 -17.97
N PHE A 336 20.31 -1.28 -18.37
CA PHE A 336 19.41 -2.42 -18.51
C PHE A 336 19.15 -2.77 -19.97
N THR A 337 19.01 -4.06 -20.21
CA THR A 337 18.58 -4.61 -21.50
C THR A 337 17.53 -5.68 -21.29
N TRP A 338 16.66 -5.91 -22.29
CA TRP A 338 15.74 -7.03 -22.24
C TRP A 338 16.50 -8.36 -22.24
N ARG A 339 16.07 -9.31 -21.42
CA ARG A 339 16.61 -10.67 -21.46
C ARG A 339 16.29 -11.39 -22.76
N ASP A 340 15.06 -11.20 -23.26
CA ASP A 340 14.62 -11.76 -24.54
C ASP A 340 13.96 -10.67 -25.41
N ARG A 341 14.58 -10.42 -26.57
CA ARG A 341 14.09 -9.47 -27.57
C ARG A 341 13.39 -10.16 -28.74
N ALA A 342 13.48 -11.51 -28.81
CA ALA A 342 12.96 -12.26 -29.94
C ALA A 342 11.44 -12.08 -30.09
N GLY A 343 10.99 -11.62 -31.25
CA GLY A 343 9.57 -11.49 -31.55
C GLY A 343 8.75 -10.67 -30.53
N ASP A 344 9.38 -9.68 -29.90
CA ASP A 344 8.75 -8.87 -28.85
C ASP A 344 8.38 -9.67 -27.58
N ALA A 345 9.09 -10.75 -27.27
CA ALA A 345 8.83 -11.60 -26.09
C ALA A 345 8.84 -10.82 -24.77
N TYR A 346 9.66 -9.77 -24.66
CA TYR A 346 9.71 -8.88 -23.51
C TYR A 346 8.36 -8.28 -23.14
N ARG A 347 7.46 -8.05 -24.12
CA ARG A 347 6.11 -7.52 -23.90
C ARG A 347 5.18 -8.50 -23.19
N GLN A 348 5.56 -9.78 -23.14
CA GLN A 348 4.80 -10.82 -22.43
C GLN A 348 5.27 -10.99 -20.99
N THR A 349 6.39 -10.38 -20.59
CA THR A 349 6.90 -10.45 -19.23
C THR A 349 5.94 -9.78 -18.24
N PRO A 350 5.81 -10.30 -17.01
CA PRO A 350 4.99 -9.67 -15.97
C PRO A 350 5.40 -8.22 -15.70
N TRP A 351 6.72 -7.95 -15.66
CA TRP A 351 7.22 -6.59 -15.44
C TRP A 351 6.73 -5.60 -16.50
N TYR A 352 6.87 -5.92 -17.79
CA TYR A 352 6.43 -5.02 -18.87
C TYR A 352 4.92 -4.77 -18.79
N ARG A 353 4.12 -5.84 -18.61
CA ARG A 353 2.65 -5.74 -18.49
C ARG A 353 2.23 -4.90 -17.30
N PHE A 354 2.93 -5.05 -16.18
CA PHE A 354 2.69 -4.22 -14.99
C PHE A 354 3.03 -2.76 -15.27
N GLN A 355 4.18 -2.45 -15.88
CA GLN A 355 4.57 -1.08 -16.20
C GLN A 355 3.57 -0.39 -17.17
N GLU A 356 3.05 -1.11 -18.14
CA GLU A 356 1.98 -0.58 -19.00
C GLU A 356 0.68 -0.37 -18.23
N ALA A 357 0.38 -1.24 -17.28
CA ALA A 357 -0.78 -1.07 -16.38
C ALA A 357 -0.63 0.15 -15.46
N VAL A 358 0.58 0.41 -14.93
CA VAL A 358 0.91 1.62 -14.14
C VAL A 358 0.64 2.88 -14.96
N LYS A 359 1.17 2.95 -16.19
CA LYS A 359 0.95 4.09 -17.10
C LYS A 359 -0.53 4.32 -17.42
N ALA A 360 -1.26 3.22 -17.63
CA ALA A 360 -2.70 3.29 -17.90
C ALA A 360 -3.48 3.75 -16.66
N HIS A 361 -3.19 3.17 -15.49
CA HIS A 361 -3.81 3.56 -14.22
C HIS A 361 -3.63 5.06 -13.95
N GLN A 362 -2.42 5.56 -14.09
CA GLN A 362 -2.12 6.97 -13.90
C GLN A 362 -2.97 7.88 -14.81
N ARG A 363 -3.06 7.56 -16.11
CA ARG A 363 -3.87 8.34 -17.06
C ARG A 363 -5.35 8.34 -16.69
N GLU A 364 -5.90 7.18 -16.35
CA GLU A 364 -7.33 7.06 -15.99
C GLU A 364 -7.65 7.77 -14.69
N THR A 365 -6.82 7.57 -13.66
CA THR A 365 -7.03 8.23 -12.35
C THR A 365 -6.97 9.73 -12.51
N TRP A 366 -5.99 10.24 -13.26
CA TRP A 366 -5.90 11.67 -13.55
C TRP A 366 -7.13 12.21 -14.28
N GLN A 367 -7.59 11.51 -15.31
CA GLN A 367 -8.79 11.89 -16.07
C GLN A 367 -10.05 11.88 -15.19
N LEU A 368 -10.20 10.86 -14.35
CA LEU A 368 -11.32 10.76 -13.42
C LEU A 368 -11.33 11.94 -12.44
N LEU A 369 -10.18 12.26 -11.84
CA LEU A 369 -10.06 13.37 -10.90
C LEU A 369 -10.26 14.73 -11.60
N ALA A 370 -9.69 14.93 -12.78
CA ALA A 370 -9.86 16.17 -13.56
C ALA A 370 -11.34 16.42 -13.92
N ASN A 371 -12.07 15.37 -14.32
CA ASN A 371 -13.49 15.46 -14.64
C ASN A 371 -14.40 15.78 -13.43
N ARG A 372 -13.87 15.63 -12.21
CA ARG A 372 -14.59 15.92 -10.95
C ARG A 372 -14.17 17.24 -10.31
N ASN A 373 -13.74 18.21 -11.08
CA ASN A 373 -13.32 19.54 -10.62
C ASN A 373 -12.01 19.57 -9.80
N PHE A 374 -11.17 18.55 -9.90
CA PHE A 374 -9.80 18.60 -9.38
C PHE A 374 -8.81 19.19 -10.39
N LEU A 375 -9.28 20.09 -11.26
CA LEU A 375 -8.48 20.77 -12.30
C LEU A 375 -7.31 21.59 -11.73
N ALA A 376 -7.39 21.99 -10.46
CA ALA A 376 -6.31 22.69 -9.76
C ALA A 376 -5.13 21.78 -9.36
N LEU A 377 -5.27 20.46 -9.52
CA LEU A 377 -4.13 19.57 -9.54
C LEU A 377 -3.38 19.79 -10.85
N GLU A 378 -2.52 20.80 -10.88
CA GLU A 378 -1.53 20.96 -11.95
C GLU A 378 -0.57 19.77 -11.91
N LEU A 379 -1.03 18.66 -12.47
CA LEU A 379 -0.18 17.51 -12.68
C LEU A 379 0.59 17.78 -13.97
N PRO A 380 1.93 17.90 -13.92
CA PRO A 380 2.71 18.17 -15.12
C PRO A 380 2.38 17.11 -16.18
N ALA A 381 2.22 17.58 -17.43
CA ALA A 381 2.05 16.70 -18.57
C ALA A 381 3.26 15.76 -18.69
N PHE A 382 3.02 14.52 -19.10
CA PHE A 382 4.07 13.54 -19.39
C PHE A 382 4.76 13.84 -20.70
#